data_67cc4595463b9142c6254b4a560209e7
#
_entry.id   67cc4595463b9142c6254b4a560209e7
#
_cell.length_a   1.000
_cell.length_b   1.000
_cell.length_c   1.000
_cell.angle_alpha   90.00
_cell.angle_beta   90.00
_cell.angle_gamma   90.00
#
_symmetry.space_group_name_H-M   'P 1'
#
loop_
_entity.id
_entity.type
_entity.pdbx_description
1 polymer ?
#
loop_
_entity_poly.entity_id
_entity_poly.type
_entity_poly.pdbx_seq_one_letter_code
_entity_poly.pdbx_strand_id
1 'polypeptide(L)'
;MGVEEKIEAKSASAPASVGRGRMIQNYTEVAGFAMEPVTRRTIFLMSWAGAAWLTFAGAMAAGAAVLGRFMLPNVLFEPPMVFKAGLPEKYDLDKPNEDFKTSKKAWIVKLSRDFDGKPHLIALDVTCTHLGCTPNVLFNEGKIKCPCHGSGFFFSGINFEGPAPRPLERYGISIDPVDGQIVVDKTKKFQFEKGQWTDKASYIEV
;
A
#
# COMPACT_ATOMS: atom_id res chain seq x y z
N MET A 1 71.02 -70.05 -8.19
CA MET A 1 69.99 -69.85 -9.20
C MET A 1 69.71 -68.35 -9.25
N GLY A 2 70.41 -67.73 -10.15
CA GLY A 2 70.36 -66.30 -10.43
C GLY A 2 69.39 -65.98 -11.51
N VAL A 3 68.88 -64.80 -11.50
CA VAL A 3 68.33 -64.09 -12.67
C VAL A 3 68.84 -62.69 -12.59
N GLU A 4 69.85 -62.37 -13.39
CA GLU A 4 70.30 -61.02 -13.73
C GLU A 4 69.27 -60.41 -14.67
N GLU A 5 68.70 -59.33 -14.26
CA GLU A 5 67.85 -58.49 -15.18
C GLU A 5 68.69 -57.32 -15.73
N LYS A 6 68.84 -57.38 -17.02
CA LYS A 6 69.62 -56.49 -17.86
C LYS A 6 68.96 -55.11 -17.96
N ILE A 7 69.60 -54.08 -17.45
CA ILE A 7 69.17 -52.69 -17.65
C ILE A 7 69.70 -52.20 -19.00
N GLU A 8 68.82 -52.03 -19.96
CA GLU A 8 69.14 -51.48 -21.28
C GLU A 8 69.04 -49.95 -21.27
N ALA A 9 70.20 -49.29 -21.37
CA ALA A 9 70.28 -47.85 -21.44
C ALA A 9 69.77 -47.33 -22.79
N LYS A 10 68.65 -46.67 -22.79
CA LYS A 10 68.10 -45.99 -23.96
C LYS A 10 68.70 -44.61 -24.12
N SER A 11 69.45 -44.45 -25.17
CA SER A 11 70.14 -43.26 -25.62
C SER A 11 69.22 -41.99 -25.65
N ALA A 12 69.69 -40.94 -24.99
CA ALA A 12 69.03 -39.65 -25.06
C ALA A 12 69.30 -38.91 -26.37
N SER A 13 68.29 -38.68 -27.15
CA SER A 13 68.34 -37.76 -28.33
C SER A 13 68.13 -36.33 -27.84
N ALA A 14 68.97 -35.43 -28.35
CA ALA A 14 69.02 -34.01 -28.02
C ALA A 14 67.72 -33.25 -28.36
N PRO A 15 67.41 -32.18 -27.58
CA PRO A 15 66.16 -31.47 -27.74
C PRO A 15 66.19 -30.46 -28.89
N ALA A 16 65.15 -30.47 -29.72
CA ALA A 16 64.90 -29.50 -30.73
C ALA A 16 64.51 -28.12 -30.17
N SER A 17 64.90 -27.11 -30.89
CA SER A 17 64.77 -25.67 -30.69
C SER A 17 63.58 -25.17 -29.82
N VAL A 18 63.90 -24.41 -28.81
CA VAL A 18 62.99 -23.70 -27.92
C VAL A 18 62.34 -22.51 -28.66
N GLY A 19 61.10 -22.66 -29.05
CA GLY A 19 60.27 -21.56 -29.57
C GLY A 19 59.87 -20.60 -28.40
N ARG A 20 59.87 -19.31 -28.69
CA ARG A 20 59.65 -18.16 -27.83
C ARG A 20 58.33 -18.09 -27.05
N GLY A 21 57.69 -19.23 -26.76
CA GLY A 21 56.37 -19.29 -26.12
C GLY A 21 56.37 -19.85 -24.67
N ARG A 22 57.53 -20.16 -24.10
CA ARG A 22 57.60 -21.00 -22.90
C ARG A 22 57.99 -20.26 -21.60
N MET A 23 57.85 -18.93 -21.57
CA MET A 23 58.27 -18.16 -20.40
C MET A 23 57.15 -17.83 -19.36
N ILE A 24 55.97 -18.36 -19.50
CA ILE A 24 54.85 -18.13 -18.53
C ILE A 24 54.45 -19.37 -17.73
N GLN A 25 55.16 -20.52 -17.92
CA GLN A 25 54.74 -21.78 -17.30
C GLN A 25 55.26 -22.03 -15.85
N ASN A 26 56.11 -21.17 -15.31
CA ASN A 26 56.81 -21.50 -14.06
C ASN A 26 56.29 -20.81 -12.78
N TYR A 27 55.11 -20.20 -12.80
CA TYR A 27 54.62 -19.51 -11.58
C TYR A 27 53.44 -20.18 -10.89
N THR A 28 53.03 -21.39 -11.28
CA THR A 28 51.81 -22.01 -10.75
C THR A 28 52.01 -23.26 -9.89
N GLU A 29 53.27 -23.57 -9.51
CA GLU A 29 53.58 -24.77 -8.72
C GLU A 29 53.79 -24.48 -7.20
N VAL A 30 53.16 -23.42 -6.68
CA VAL A 30 53.14 -23.18 -5.23
C VAL A 30 51.72 -23.30 -4.74
N ALA A 31 51.34 -24.47 -4.33
CA ALA A 31 50.19 -24.88 -3.53
C ALA A 31 49.28 -25.97 -4.13
N GLY A 32 49.87 -26.98 -4.84
CA GLY A 32 49.09 -28.20 -5.15
C GLY A 32 47.84 -28.05 -6.00
N PHE A 33 47.57 -26.88 -6.59
CA PHE A 33 46.51 -26.62 -7.54
C PHE A 33 47.11 -26.41 -8.92
N ALA A 34 47.12 -27.45 -9.73
CA ALA A 34 47.47 -27.33 -11.16
C ALA A 34 46.38 -26.46 -11.84
N MET A 35 46.65 -25.15 -11.99
CA MET A 35 45.79 -24.30 -12.83
C MET A 35 46.04 -24.68 -14.29
N GLU A 36 45.06 -25.26 -14.93
CA GLU A 36 45.01 -25.48 -16.37
C GLU A 36 45.31 -24.15 -17.10
N PRO A 37 46.14 -24.15 -18.16
CA PRO A 37 46.48 -22.93 -18.90
C PRO A 37 45.22 -22.31 -19.49
N VAL A 38 44.90 -21.09 -19.07
CA VAL A 38 43.71 -20.38 -19.55
C VAL A 38 43.89 -20.07 -21.05
N THR A 39 43.10 -20.70 -21.88
CA THR A 39 43.11 -20.50 -23.32
C THR A 39 42.31 -19.26 -23.74
N ARG A 40 42.59 -18.69 -24.91
CA ARG A 40 41.79 -17.56 -25.44
C ARG A 40 40.30 -17.87 -25.51
N ARG A 41 39.95 -19.14 -25.83
CA ARG A 41 38.57 -19.62 -25.85
C ARG A 41 37.95 -19.59 -24.45
N THR A 42 38.69 -20.00 -23.41
CA THR A 42 38.22 -19.97 -22.04
C THR A 42 37.96 -18.55 -21.55
N ILE A 43 38.89 -17.60 -21.88
CA ILE A 43 38.72 -16.18 -21.56
C ILE A 43 37.47 -15.62 -22.25
N PHE A 44 37.26 -15.93 -23.52
CA PHE A 44 36.09 -15.50 -24.28
C PHE A 44 34.77 -16.03 -23.66
N LEU A 45 34.71 -17.33 -23.37
CA LEU A 45 33.54 -17.94 -22.73
C LEU A 45 33.26 -17.39 -21.34
N MET A 46 34.29 -17.16 -20.51
CA MET A 46 34.16 -16.54 -19.21
C MET A 46 33.66 -15.10 -19.27
N SER A 47 34.14 -14.32 -20.26
CA SER A 47 33.66 -12.94 -20.44
C SER A 47 32.18 -12.89 -20.86
N TRP A 48 31.72 -13.80 -21.73
CA TRP A 48 30.33 -13.92 -22.11
C TRP A 48 29.45 -14.39 -20.94
N ALA A 49 29.91 -15.39 -20.18
CA ALA A 49 29.23 -15.84 -18.97
C ALA A 49 29.15 -14.72 -17.93
N GLY A 50 30.24 -13.97 -17.73
CA GLY A 50 30.26 -12.81 -16.85
C GLY A 50 29.28 -11.72 -17.28
N ALA A 51 29.26 -11.38 -18.58
CA ALA A 51 28.30 -10.43 -19.11
C ALA A 51 26.85 -10.91 -18.94
N ALA A 52 26.57 -12.20 -19.19
CA ALA A 52 25.25 -12.78 -18.97
C ALA A 52 24.81 -12.73 -17.51
N TRP A 53 25.71 -13.03 -16.56
CA TRP A 53 25.43 -12.91 -15.14
C TRP A 53 25.20 -11.48 -14.68
N LEU A 54 25.96 -10.51 -15.21
CA LEU A 54 25.77 -9.09 -14.92
C LEU A 54 24.41 -8.59 -15.42
N THR A 55 24.03 -8.95 -16.65
CA THR A 55 22.72 -8.58 -17.21
C THR A 55 21.57 -9.23 -16.43
N PHE A 56 21.72 -10.50 -16.04
CA PHE A 56 20.73 -11.19 -15.21
C PHE A 56 20.61 -10.55 -13.83
N ALA A 57 21.73 -10.28 -13.15
CA ALA A 57 21.73 -9.62 -11.86
C ALA A 57 21.14 -8.21 -11.93
N GLY A 58 21.45 -7.45 -12.99
CA GLY A 58 20.87 -6.14 -13.24
C GLY A 58 19.36 -6.19 -13.44
N ALA A 59 18.86 -7.14 -14.23
CA ALA A 59 17.44 -7.34 -14.45
C ALA A 59 16.70 -7.75 -13.16
N MET A 60 17.30 -8.64 -12.37
CA MET A 60 16.76 -9.04 -11.08
C MET A 60 16.71 -7.88 -10.08
N ALA A 61 17.76 -7.07 -10.01
CA ALA A 61 17.81 -5.89 -9.15
C ALA A 61 16.77 -4.83 -9.57
N ALA A 62 16.62 -4.59 -10.87
CA ALA A 62 15.61 -3.68 -11.40
C ALA A 62 14.19 -4.19 -11.09
N GLY A 63 13.93 -5.48 -11.29
CA GLY A 63 12.65 -6.11 -10.93
C GLY A 63 12.34 -6.01 -9.45
N ALA A 64 13.33 -6.26 -8.59
CA ALA A 64 13.19 -6.12 -7.14
C ALA A 64 12.93 -4.67 -6.72
N ALA A 65 13.57 -3.69 -7.37
CA ALA A 65 13.32 -2.27 -7.11
C ALA A 65 11.90 -1.84 -7.51
N VAL A 66 11.42 -2.30 -8.68
CA VAL A 66 10.04 -2.05 -9.12
C VAL A 66 9.03 -2.69 -8.18
N LEU A 67 9.26 -3.94 -7.78
CA LEU A 67 8.40 -4.65 -6.82
C LEU A 67 8.40 -3.95 -5.45
N GLY A 68 9.57 -3.56 -4.95
CA GLY A 68 9.71 -2.79 -3.71
C GLY A 68 8.95 -1.46 -3.79
N ARG A 69 9.07 -0.74 -4.91
CA ARG A 69 8.33 0.51 -5.15
C ARG A 69 6.81 0.27 -5.18
N PHE A 70 6.37 -0.84 -5.76
CA PHE A 70 4.95 -1.21 -5.79
C PHE A 70 4.41 -1.57 -4.39
N MET A 71 5.21 -2.24 -3.55
CA MET A 71 4.81 -2.61 -2.19
C MET A 71 4.78 -1.41 -1.23
N LEU A 72 5.53 -0.34 -1.52
CA LEU A 72 5.52 0.87 -0.69
C LEU A 72 4.34 1.77 -1.06
N PRO A 73 3.59 2.29 -0.07
CA PRO A 73 2.48 3.19 -0.34
C PRO A 73 2.94 4.47 -1.02
N ASN A 74 2.20 4.91 -2.05
CA ASN A 74 2.48 6.15 -2.77
C ASN A 74 2.01 7.39 -2.00
N VAL A 75 1.09 7.22 -1.06
CA VAL A 75 0.49 8.32 -0.30
C VAL A 75 1.13 8.34 1.08
N LEU A 76 1.96 9.34 1.31
CA LEU A 76 2.59 9.61 2.60
C LEU A 76 1.77 10.60 3.45
N PHE A 77 0.78 11.26 2.84
CA PHE A 77 -0.08 12.23 3.52
C PHE A 77 -1.49 11.67 3.63
N GLU A 78 -1.86 11.28 4.82
CA GLU A 78 -3.26 11.05 5.13
C GLU A 78 -3.97 12.40 5.28
N PRO A 79 -5.19 12.56 4.73
CA PRO A 79 -5.95 13.78 4.94
C PRO A 79 -6.22 13.95 6.44
N PRO A 80 -6.19 15.21 6.96
CA PRO A 80 -6.38 15.44 8.38
C PRO A 80 -7.72 14.83 8.84
N MET A 81 -7.65 14.06 9.93
CA MET A 81 -8.82 13.38 10.50
C MET A 81 -9.77 14.36 11.21
N VAL A 82 -9.26 15.54 11.59
CA VAL A 82 -10.05 16.62 12.18
C VAL A 82 -10.08 17.78 11.19
N PHE A 83 -11.27 18.32 10.93
CA PHE A 83 -11.43 19.46 10.02
C PHE A 83 -12.54 20.39 10.48
N LYS A 84 -12.46 21.66 10.08
CA LYS A 84 -13.50 22.67 10.32
C LYS A 84 -14.51 22.65 9.17
N ALA A 85 -15.78 22.62 9.52
CA ALA A 85 -16.89 22.54 8.56
C ALA A 85 -17.62 23.89 8.39
N GLY A 86 -17.15 24.95 9.01
CA GLY A 86 -17.77 26.29 8.94
C GLY A 86 -18.84 26.48 10.03
N LEU A 87 -19.63 27.55 9.86
CA LEU A 87 -20.62 27.95 10.85
C LEU A 87 -21.90 27.08 10.77
N PRO A 88 -22.59 26.82 11.89
CA PRO A 88 -23.83 26.04 11.91
C PRO A 88 -24.98 26.61 11.08
N GLU A 89 -25.00 27.93 10.87
CA GLU A 89 -26.03 28.64 10.09
C GLU A 89 -25.96 28.34 8.58
N LYS A 90 -24.83 27.85 8.10
CA LYS A 90 -24.64 27.45 6.69
C LYS A 90 -25.52 26.27 6.29
N TYR A 91 -25.99 25.47 7.26
CA TYR A 91 -26.62 24.18 7.01
C TYR A 91 -28.14 24.28 7.06
N ASP A 92 -28.79 23.89 5.96
CA ASP A 92 -30.24 23.80 5.83
C ASP A 92 -30.78 22.65 6.66
N LEU A 93 -32.02 22.82 7.18
CA LEU A 93 -32.73 21.74 7.87
C LEU A 93 -33.06 20.59 6.94
N ASP A 94 -32.85 19.39 7.44
CA ASP A 94 -33.17 18.09 6.77
C ASP A 94 -32.56 17.97 5.37
N LYS A 95 -31.37 18.57 5.17
CA LYS A 95 -30.59 18.44 3.93
C LYS A 95 -29.14 18.10 4.23
N PRO A 96 -28.66 16.91 3.81
CA PRO A 96 -27.24 16.59 3.88
C PRO A 96 -26.40 17.53 2.99
N ASN A 97 -25.41 18.17 3.56
CA ASN A 97 -24.44 18.97 2.81
C ASN A 97 -23.39 18.06 2.17
N GLU A 98 -23.18 18.17 0.87
CA GLU A 98 -22.27 17.32 0.11
C GLU A 98 -20.85 17.92 -0.09
N ASP A 99 -20.56 19.14 0.41
CA ASP A 99 -19.27 19.83 0.21
C ASP A 99 -18.08 18.97 0.67
N PHE A 100 -18.27 18.19 1.72
CA PHE A 100 -17.25 17.34 2.33
C PHE A 100 -17.31 15.87 1.91
N LYS A 101 -18.26 15.47 1.06
CA LYS A 101 -18.47 14.10 0.61
C LYS A 101 -17.21 13.49 0.00
N THR A 102 -16.62 14.17 -0.97
CA THR A 102 -15.45 13.66 -1.71
C THR A 102 -14.14 13.88 -0.96
N SER A 103 -13.97 15.07 -0.39
CA SER A 103 -12.69 15.48 0.23
C SER A 103 -12.46 14.90 1.61
N LYS A 104 -13.53 14.74 2.41
CA LYS A 104 -13.47 14.30 3.82
C LYS A 104 -14.29 13.05 4.11
N LYS A 105 -15.07 12.56 3.15
CA LYS A 105 -16.01 11.43 3.33
C LYS A 105 -16.97 11.67 4.48
N ALA A 106 -17.53 12.87 4.58
CA ALA A 106 -18.47 13.26 5.61
C ALA A 106 -19.63 14.04 5.02
N TRP A 107 -20.84 13.81 5.53
CA TRP A 107 -21.99 14.69 5.37
C TRP A 107 -22.25 15.42 6.67
N ILE A 108 -22.53 16.71 6.58
CA ILE A 108 -23.05 17.48 7.69
C ILE A 108 -24.55 17.65 7.49
N VAL A 109 -25.32 17.24 8.50
CA VAL A 109 -26.78 17.27 8.42
C VAL A 109 -27.35 17.95 9.64
N LYS A 110 -28.20 18.95 9.40
CA LYS A 110 -28.99 19.59 10.44
C LYS A 110 -30.38 18.96 10.42
N LEU A 111 -30.68 18.12 11.42
CA LEU A 111 -31.96 17.41 11.52
C LEU A 111 -32.98 18.28 12.28
N SER A 112 -34.20 18.32 11.79
CA SER A 112 -35.33 18.92 12.53
C SER A 112 -35.75 18.07 13.73
N ARG A 113 -35.59 16.73 13.60
CA ARG A 113 -35.83 15.75 14.66
C ARG A 113 -34.83 14.62 14.58
N ASP A 114 -34.20 14.31 15.69
CA ASP A 114 -33.31 13.18 15.82
C ASP A 114 -33.89 12.14 16.81
N PHE A 115 -33.09 11.23 17.33
CA PHE A 115 -33.47 10.11 18.20
C PHE A 115 -34.24 10.51 19.46
N ASP A 116 -34.06 11.73 19.98
CA ASP A 116 -34.73 12.28 21.14
C ASP A 116 -35.90 13.24 20.81
N GLY A 117 -36.20 13.40 19.52
CA GLY A 117 -37.23 14.31 19.01
C GLY A 117 -36.84 15.78 18.93
N LYS A 118 -35.59 16.12 19.26
CA LYS A 118 -35.03 17.48 19.18
C LYS A 118 -34.22 17.73 17.91
N PRO A 119 -34.02 19.00 17.52
CA PRO A 119 -33.17 19.31 16.40
C PRO A 119 -31.67 19.12 16.78
N HIS A 120 -30.95 18.41 15.93
CA HIS A 120 -29.53 18.16 16.11
C HIS A 120 -28.75 18.38 14.85
N LEU A 121 -27.51 18.88 14.98
CA LEU A 121 -26.53 18.92 13.92
C LEU A 121 -25.60 17.73 14.09
N ILE A 122 -25.47 16.91 13.03
CA ILE A 122 -24.69 15.67 13.05
C ILE A 122 -23.72 15.60 11.89
N ALA A 123 -22.65 14.82 12.02
CA ALA A 123 -21.73 14.47 10.96
C ALA A 123 -21.81 12.97 10.68
N LEU A 124 -22.24 12.60 9.46
CA LEU A 124 -22.38 11.19 9.05
C LEU A 124 -21.18 10.74 8.21
N ASP A 125 -20.77 9.49 8.41
CA ASP A 125 -19.82 8.81 7.52
C ASP A 125 -20.48 8.51 6.17
N VAL A 126 -19.80 8.82 5.08
CA VAL A 126 -20.24 8.58 3.69
C VAL A 126 -19.93 7.14 3.24
N THR A 127 -19.76 6.25 4.16
CA THR A 127 -19.40 4.85 3.89
C THR A 127 -20.57 3.92 4.19
N CYS A 128 -21.09 3.27 3.15
CA CYS A 128 -22.17 2.31 3.30
C CYS A 128 -21.73 1.13 4.16
N THR A 129 -22.53 0.80 5.17
CA THR A 129 -22.23 -0.25 6.15
C THR A 129 -22.36 -1.66 5.60
N HIS A 130 -22.82 -1.83 4.32
CA HIS A 130 -22.80 -3.13 3.66
C HIS A 130 -21.37 -3.53 3.24
N LEU A 131 -20.78 -2.87 2.23
CA LEU A 131 -19.47 -3.19 1.68
C LEU A 131 -18.62 -1.94 1.35
N GLY A 132 -18.87 -0.82 2.02
CA GLY A 132 -18.01 0.36 1.93
C GLY A 132 -18.22 1.27 0.71
N CYS A 133 -19.27 1.05 -0.11
CA CYS A 133 -19.59 1.95 -1.22
C CYS A 133 -19.96 3.35 -0.71
N THR A 134 -19.80 4.36 -1.56
CA THR A 134 -20.25 5.73 -1.28
C THR A 134 -21.70 5.91 -1.70
N PRO A 135 -22.65 6.11 -0.79
CA PRO A 135 -24.05 6.38 -1.14
C PRO A 135 -24.25 7.76 -1.74
N ASN A 136 -25.42 7.95 -2.39
CA ASN A 136 -25.84 9.23 -2.96
C ASN A 136 -27.06 9.78 -2.22
N VAL A 137 -27.11 11.10 -2.09
CA VAL A 137 -28.27 11.80 -1.52
C VAL A 137 -29.33 11.99 -2.60
N LEU A 138 -30.54 11.52 -2.35
CA LEU A 138 -31.69 11.72 -3.19
C LEU A 138 -32.61 12.77 -2.52
N PHE A 139 -32.31 14.05 -2.76
CA PHE A 139 -33.02 15.17 -2.14
C PHE A 139 -34.53 15.14 -2.38
N ASN A 140 -34.96 14.78 -3.59
CA ASN A 140 -36.37 14.71 -3.95
C ASN A 140 -37.16 13.59 -3.24
N GLU A 141 -36.43 12.58 -2.76
CA GLU A 141 -36.98 11.43 -2.06
C GLU A 141 -36.73 11.45 -0.55
N GLY A 142 -35.99 12.45 -0.06
CA GLY A 142 -35.67 12.60 1.36
C GLY A 142 -34.83 11.45 1.95
N LYS A 143 -34.00 10.81 1.12
CA LYS A 143 -33.24 9.62 1.50
C LYS A 143 -31.84 9.58 0.92
N ILE A 144 -31.01 8.74 1.50
CA ILE A 144 -29.68 8.40 1.03
C ILE A 144 -29.73 6.98 0.45
N LYS A 145 -29.25 6.77 -0.77
CA LYS A 145 -29.32 5.49 -1.47
C LYS A 145 -27.94 5.04 -1.92
N CYS A 146 -27.58 3.80 -1.58
CA CYS A 146 -26.34 3.20 -2.03
C CYS A 146 -26.52 2.61 -3.44
N PRO A 147 -25.73 3.05 -4.45
CA PRO A 147 -25.92 2.60 -5.84
C PRO A 147 -25.43 1.15 -6.07
N CYS A 148 -24.60 0.60 -5.18
CA CYS A 148 -24.00 -0.71 -5.38
C CYS A 148 -25.03 -1.84 -5.26
N HIS A 149 -25.81 -1.86 -4.18
CA HIS A 149 -26.76 -2.94 -3.90
C HIS A 149 -28.11 -2.43 -3.34
N GLY A 150 -28.35 -1.12 -3.43
CA GLY A 150 -29.67 -0.55 -3.12
C GLY A 150 -29.95 -0.26 -1.65
N SER A 151 -28.98 -0.35 -0.74
CA SER A 151 -29.22 0.02 0.67
C SER A 151 -29.73 1.44 0.81
N GLY A 152 -30.79 1.63 1.61
CA GLY A 152 -31.44 2.91 1.86
C GLY A 152 -31.22 3.39 3.30
N PHE A 153 -30.95 4.69 3.46
CA PHE A 153 -30.79 5.34 4.76
C PHE A 153 -31.58 6.65 4.78
N PHE A 154 -32.15 6.97 5.92
CA PHE A 154 -32.70 8.30 6.20
C PHE A 154 -31.56 9.32 6.34
N PHE A 155 -31.88 10.61 6.32
CA PHE A 155 -30.91 11.67 6.55
C PHE A 155 -30.31 11.66 7.97
N SER A 156 -30.98 11.00 8.92
CA SER A 156 -30.43 10.73 10.25
C SER A 156 -29.32 9.66 10.25
N GLY A 157 -29.15 8.93 9.15
CA GLY A 157 -28.24 7.80 9.00
C GLY A 157 -28.85 6.44 9.29
N ILE A 158 -30.09 6.36 9.79
CA ILE A 158 -30.78 5.09 10.08
C ILE A 158 -31.08 4.36 8.78
N ASN A 159 -30.72 3.09 8.69
CA ASN A 159 -31.02 2.24 7.57
C ASN A 159 -32.48 1.77 7.63
N PHE A 160 -33.22 1.86 6.52
CA PHE A 160 -34.58 1.35 6.40
C PHE A 160 -34.71 0.29 5.29
N GLU A 161 -33.69 0.16 4.43
CA GLU A 161 -33.70 -0.78 3.33
C GLU A 161 -32.33 -1.46 3.21
N GLY A 162 -32.33 -2.80 3.13
CA GLY A 162 -31.12 -3.61 3.03
C GLY A 162 -30.44 -3.53 1.66
N PRO A 163 -29.25 -4.16 1.52
CA PRO A 163 -28.62 -5.14 2.42
C PRO A 163 -27.73 -4.58 3.54
N ALA A 164 -27.65 -3.26 3.75
CA ALA A 164 -26.87 -2.70 4.85
C ALA A 164 -27.35 -3.23 6.21
N PRO A 165 -26.47 -3.83 7.04
CA PRO A 165 -26.86 -4.48 8.28
C PRO A 165 -27.13 -3.51 9.45
N ARG A 166 -26.65 -2.26 9.33
CA ARG A 166 -26.70 -1.28 10.42
C ARG A 166 -26.73 0.16 9.90
N PRO A 167 -27.11 1.14 10.73
CA PRO A 167 -27.07 2.57 10.39
C PRO A 167 -25.67 3.05 9.99
N LEU A 168 -25.61 4.21 9.31
CA LEU A 168 -24.36 4.91 9.05
C LEU A 168 -23.72 5.35 10.38
N GLU A 169 -22.39 5.37 10.43
CA GLU A 169 -21.67 5.84 11.60
C GLU A 169 -21.73 7.37 11.69
N ARG A 170 -21.79 7.90 12.90
CA ARG A 170 -21.61 9.34 13.15
C ARG A 170 -20.18 9.62 13.56
N TYR A 171 -19.63 10.73 13.06
CA TYR A 171 -18.35 11.26 13.51
C TYR A 171 -18.51 12.13 14.76
N GLY A 172 -17.44 12.29 15.51
CA GLY A 172 -17.37 13.29 16.58
C GLY A 172 -17.56 14.69 16.01
N ILE A 173 -18.42 15.47 16.68
CA ILE A 173 -18.74 16.84 16.26
C ILE A 173 -18.76 17.75 17.49
N SER A 174 -18.20 18.97 17.33
CA SER A 174 -18.16 19.98 18.39
C SER A 174 -18.13 21.38 17.77
N ILE A 175 -18.39 22.40 18.56
CA ILE A 175 -18.21 23.80 18.16
C ILE A 175 -16.88 24.29 18.73
N ASP A 176 -16.05 24.89 17.90
CA ASP A 176 -14.82 25.56 18.32
C ASP A 176 -15.20 26.82 19.15
N PRO A 177 -14.76 26.93 20.39
CA PRO A 177 -15.13 28.07 21.25
C PRO A 177 -14.51 29.39 20.81
N VAL A 178 -13.51 29.39 19.95
CA VAL A 178 -12.80 30.60 19.50
C VAL A 178 -13.51 31.26 18.33
N ASP A 179 -13.88 30.49 17.31
CA ASP A 179 -14.44 31.01 16.05
C ASP A 179 -15.88 30.53 15.76
N GLY A 180 -16.47 29.74 16.65
CA GLY A 180 -17.83 29.23 16.51
C GLY A 180 -18.03 28.22 15.37
N GLN A 181 -16.96 27.77 14.74
CA GLN A 181 -17.06 26.84 13.66
C GLN A 181 -17.29 25.41 14.14
N ILE A 182 -17.97 24.63 13.33
CA ILE A 182 -18.13 23.19 13.52
C ILE A 182 -16.79 22.51 13.29
N VAL A 183 -16.35 21.72 14.25
CA VAL A 183 -15.18 20.86 14.14
C VAL A 183 -15.66 19.42 14.09
N VAL A 184 -15.27 18.69 13.05
CA VAL A 184 -15.58 17.27 12.86
C VAL A 184 -14.33 16.44 13.10
N ASP A 185 -14.42 15.48 14.02
CA ASP A 185 -13.36 14.56 14.37
C ASP A 185 -13.71 13.14 13.89
N LYS A 186 -13.08 12.70 12.81
CA LYS A 186 -13.30 11.40 12.20
C LYS A 186 -12.62 10.25 12.95
N THR A 187 -11.76 10.54 13.92
CA THR A 187 -11.14 9.52 14.76
C THR A 187 -12.17 8.92 15.72
N LYS A 188 -13.22 9.69 16.05
CA LYS A 188 -14.33 9.27 16.90
C LYS A 188 -15.51 8.88 16.04
N LYS A 189 -15.88 7.61 16.11
CA LYS A 189 -17.03 7.04 15.41
C LYS A 189 -18.04 6.49 16.41
N PHE A 190 -19.28 6.88 16.24
CA PHE A 190 -20.40 6.52 17.09
C PHE A 190 -21.35 5.62 16.33
N GLN A 191 -21.63 4.44 16.90
CA GLN A 191 -22.48 3.40 16.31
C GLN A 191 -23.84 3.39 17.04
N PHE A 192 -24.92 3.37 16.26
CA PHE A 192 -26.29 3.36 16.78
C PHE A 192 -26.59 2.12 17.61
N GLU A 193 -26.21 0.95 17.09
CA GLU A 193 -26.44 -0.36 17.74
C GLU A 193 -25.73 -0.53 19.08
N LYS A 194 -24.73 0.31 19.35
CA LYS A 194 -24.04 0.37 20.64
C LYS A 194 -24.60 1.43 21.58
N GLY A 195 -25.68 2.11 21.17
CA GLY A 195 -26.28 3.21 21.95
C GLY A 195 -25.42 4.47 22.03
N GLN A 196 -24.38 4.58 21.19
CA GLN A 196 -23.40 5.67 21.26
C GLN A 196 -23.90 6.98 20.66
N TRP A 197 -25.04 6.99 19.99
CA TRP A 197 -25.61 8.24 19.44
C TRP A 197 -26.14 9.19 20.53
N THR A 198 -26.35 8.68 21.74
CA THR A 198 -26.71 9.49 22.91
C THR A 198 -25.52 10.25 23.51
N ASP A 199 -24.29 9.96 23.08
CA ASP A 199 -23.10 10.68 23.50
C ASP A 199 -23.12 12.12 22.95
N LYS A 200 -22.92 13.12 23.83
CA LYS A 200 -22.88 14.54 23.46
C LYS A 200 -21.81 14.90 22.43
N ALA A 201 -20.81 14.03 22.24
CA ALA A 201 -19.82 14.22 21.19
C ALA A 201 -20.29 13.75 19.79
N SER A 202 -21.45 13.07 19.68
CA SER A 202 -22.03 12.58 18.43
C SER A 202 -22.95 13.58 17.73
N TYR A 203 -23.35 14.66 18.42
CA TYR A 203 -24.28 15.67 17.91
C TYR A 203 -24.06 17.03 18.58
N ILE A 204 -24.61 18.08 17.99
CA ILE A 204 -24.69 19.43 18.55
C ILE A 204 -26.18 19.80 18.64
N GLU A 205 -26.63 20.26 19.77
CA GLU A 205 -27.98 20.83 19.95
C GLU A 205 -28.06 22.18 19.22
N VAL A 206 -29.09 22.42 18.40
CA VAL A 206 -29.28 23.61 17.56
C VAL A 206 -30.67 24.19 17.62
#